data_44e46eadbf35c266d778ac773634725e
#
_entry.id   44e46eadbf35c266d778ac773634725e
#
_cell.length_a   1.000
_cell.length_b   1.000
_cell.length_c   1.000
_cell.angle_alpha   90.00
_cell.angle_beta   90.00
_cell.angle_gamma   90.00
#
_symmetry.space_group_name_H-M   'P 1'
#
loop_
_entity.id
_entity.type
_entity.pdbx_description
1 polymer ?
#
loop_
_entity_poly.entity_id
_entity_poly.type
_entity_poly.pdbx_seq_one_letter_code
_entity_poly.pdbx_strand_id
1 'polypeptide(L)'
;MRACLYWLLLLSFCNISSAQKAPNVIFILADDLGYGDLSYLNSNSKIFTPNIDQLARDGKSFTDAHAPASLCTPTRYAILTGRYGWRSSLKKGVLKHYDPPLIEKGRFTIGQLFKQNNYSTACIGKWHLGWEWSLNNNSFFSDSLKIGNDAPADRFRIEKLVDFSKPITDGPISKGFDYYFGDDVPNYPPYVFIENDKTIGLPLLYKPDEMYGHPGFMIKDWKLEAVVPAITNKAVNYIKQNAEKKQPFFLYFALTSPHVPIAPDEDFKGTSKAGAYGDFIQETDWAVSQIIAAVKNAGISDNTIIIFTSDNGSPGQDGTNMSGEMNSIFKYDHYPNAPFKGMKTDLWEGGHHVPFIVSWPGKIKSNTISTETICHSDLLATCADILKTPIPLKEAEDSYSLLSLLLDGKNNYERPYTIHHSGTGIFAIRQGDWKLIMTGNSGGGLIPSKAELINGVPVPLQLYNMKNDLQEANNLYLVYPEKVKELKNLLLQAKNSNGTKYSIPHKY
;
A
#
# COMPACT_ATOMS: atom_id res chain seq x y z
N MET A 1 49.31 -26.43 64.26
CA MET A 1 48.04 -25.82 63.85
C MET A 1 48.26 -25.17 62.48
N ARG A 2 47.76 -25.79 61.42
CA ARG A 2 47.85 -25.25 60.04
C ARG A 2 46.45 -24.87 59.60
N ALA A 3 46.23 -23.54 59.38
CA ALA A 3 44.98 -23.03 58.87
C ALA A 3 45.01 -23.09 57.32
N CYS A 4 44.11 -23.85 56.68
CA CYS A 4 43.89 -23.83 55.25
C CYS A 4 42.90 -22.73 54.91
N LEU A 5 43.35 -21.75 54.14
CA LEU A 5 42.50 -20.74 53.53
C LEU A 5 41.95 -21.27 52.20
N TYR A 6 40.63 -21.52 52.15
CA TYR A 6 39.91 -21.80 50.88
C TYR A 6 39.50 -20.50 50.24
N TRP A 7 40.10 -20.21 49.08
CA TRP A 7 39.64 -19.16 48.18
C TRP A 7 38.48 -19.72 47.35
N LEU A 8 37.26 -19.22 47.58
CA LEU A 8 36.13 -19.46 46.69
C LEU A 8 36.19 -18.43 45.55
N LEU A 9 36.56 -18.89 44.34
CA LEU A 9 36.40 -18.18 43.11
C LEU A 9 34.91 -18.13 42.72
N LEU A 10 34.22 -17.05 42.99
CA LEU A 10 32.92 -16.74 42.43
C LEU A 10 33.08 -16.36 40.93
N LEU A 11 32.89 -17.35 40.02
CA LEU A 11 32.70 -17.09 38.60
C LEU A 11 31.32 -16.44 38.39
N SER A 12 31.29 -15.10 38.35
CA SER A 12 30.14 -14.37 37.86
C SER A 12 29.97 -14.65 36.38
N PHE A 13 29.08 -15.56 36.02
CA PHE A 13 28.57 -15.65 34.67
C PHE A 13 27.79 -14.36 34.36
N CYS A 14 28.47 -13.36 33.78
CA CYS A 14 27.78 -12.29 33.06
C CYS A 14 27.02 -12.95 31.90
N ASN A 15 25.73 -13.20 32.09
CA ASN A 15 24.82 -13.40 30.98
C ASN A 15 24.85 -12.10 30.15
N ILE A 16 25.71 -12.06 29.12
CA ILE A 16 25.62 -11.07 28.07
C ILE A 16 24.30 -11.40 27.37
N SER A 17 23.21 -10.87 27.87
CA SER A 17 21.97 -10.80 27.10
C SER A 17 22.33 -10.05 25.81
N SER A 18 22.53 -10.78 24.73
CA SER A 18 22.67 -10.18 23.41
C SER A 18 21.40 -9.38 23.19
N ALA A 19 21.47 -8.08 23.35
CA ALA A 19 20.37 -7.20 23.02
C ALA A 19 19.93 -7.55 21.60
N GLN A 20 18.71 -8.03 21.46
CA GLN A 20 18.20 -8.44 20.16
C GLN A 20 18.36 -7.27 19.19
N LYS A 21 19.14 -7.47 18.14
CA LYS A 21 19.43 -6.44 17.14
C LYS A 21 18.09 -6.02 16.50
N ALA A 22 17.83 -4.73 16.48
CA ALA A 22 16.63 -4.16 15.87
C ALA A 22 16.49 -4.65 14.40
N PRO A 23 15.34 -5.21 13.98
CA PRO A 23 15.19 -5.78 12.65
C PRO A 23 15.12 -4.70 11.58
N ASN A 24 15.69 -4.96 10.40
CA ASN A 24 15.37 -4.16 9.23
C ASN A 24 13.93 -4.45 8.82
N VAL A 25 13.26 -3.46 8.22
CA VAL A 25 11.89 -3.60 7.72
C VAL A 25 11.82 -3.11 6.29
N ILE A 26 11.38 -3.98 5.40
CA ILE A 26 11.14 -3.69 3.99
C ILE A 26 9.66 -3.90 3.72
N PHE A 27 8.95 -2.84 3.32
CA PHE A 27 7.56 -2.88 2.92
C PHE A 27 7.46 -2.67 1.41
N ILE A 28 7.10 -3.72 0.68
CA ILE A 28 6.96 -3.73 -0.77
C ILE A 28 5.48 -3.58 -1.11
N LEU A 29 5.12 -2.52 -1.80
CA LEU A 29 3.76 -2.19 -2.19
C LEU A 29 3.63 -2.19 -3.71
N ALA A 30 2.95 -3.19 -4.26
CA ALA A 30 2.54 -3.18 -5.66
C ALA A 30 1.39 -2.18 -5.88
N ASP A 31 1.19 -1.76 -7.12
CA ASP A 31 0.19 -0.77 -7.53
C ASP A 31 -0.81 -1.42 -8.49
N ASP A 32 -2.07 -1.53 -8.11
CA ASP A 32 -3.14 -2.19 -8.89
C ASP A 32 -2.97 -3.71 -9.11
N LEU A 33 -2.26 -4.42 -8.24
CA LEU A 33 -2.10 -5.87 -8.35
C LEU A 33 -3.26 -6.58 -7.63
N GLY A 34 -3.96 -7.43 -8.38
CA GLY A 34 -5.09 -8.19 -7.86
C GLY A 34 -4.69 -9.42 -7.05
N TYR A 35 -5.60 -9.91 -6.20
CA TYR A 35 -5.40 -11.11 -5.39
C TYR A 35 -5.15 -12.35 -6.25
N GLY A 36 -5.88 -12.47 -7.37
CA GLY A 36 -5.81 -13.60 -8.29
C GLY A 36 -4.65 -13.56 -9.28
N ASP A 37 -3.82 -12.51 -9.25
CA ASP A 37 -2.63 -12.41 -10.09
C ASP A 37 -1.52 -13.37 -9.65
N LEU A 38 -1.40 -13.60 -8.33
CA LEU A 38 -0.32 -14.41 -7.78
C LEU A 38 -0.60 -15.91 -7.93
N SER A 39 0.34 -16.65 -8.50
CA SER A 39 0.22 -18.10 -8.70
C SER A 39 0.11 -18.88 -7.39
N TYR A 40 0.62 -18.37 -6.28
CA TYR A 40 0.45 -18.96 -4.95
C TYR A 40 -1.00 -18.90 -4.43
N LEU A 41 -1.73 -17.82 -4.73
CA LEU A 41 -3.10 -17.59 -4.25
C LEU A 41 -4.17 -18.10 -5.23
N ASN A 42 -3.82 -18.21 -6.51
CA ASN A 42 -4.72 -18.61 -7.59
C ASN A 42 -4.03 -19.59 -8.55
N SER A 43 -4.32 -20.87 -8.41
CA SER A 43 -3.77 -21.92 -9.28
C SER A 43 -4.17 -21.78 -10.76
N ASN A 44 -5.19 -20.97 -11.06
CA ASN A 44 -5.63 -20.67 -12.43
C ASN A 44 -4.97 -19.41 -13.01
N SER A 45 -4.11 -18.73 -12.26
CA SER A 45 -3.39 -17.56 -12.75
C SER A 45 -2.61 -17.91 -14.03
N LYS A 46 -2.67 -17.03 -15.01
CA LYS A 46 -1.88 -17.15 -16.26
C LYS A 46 -0.51 -16.50 -16.15
N ILE A 47 -0.18 -16.03 -14.93
CA ILE A 47 1.05 -15.30 -14.61
C ILE A 47 1.82 -16.11 -13.59
N PHE A 48 3.10 -16.34 -13.87
CA PHE A 48 3.98 -17.09 -12.98
C PHE A 48 4.78 -16.09 -12.10
N THR A 49 4.63 -16.20 -10.77
CA THR A 49 5.21 -15.28 -9.78
C THR A 49 6.10 -16.03 -8.78
N PRO A 50 7.17 -16.73 -9.23
CA PRO A 50 7.91 -17.69 -8.39
C PRO A 50 8.57 -17.07 -7.16
N ASN A 51 8.98 -15.81 -7.23
CA ASN A 51 9.70 -15.14 -6.15
C ASN A 51 8.76 -14.66 -5.04
N ILE A 52 7.61 -14.08 -5.41
CA ILE A 52 6.55 -13.72 -4.46
C ILE A 52 5.96 -14.99 -3.84
N ASP A 53 5.76 -16.05 -4.64
CA ASP A 53 5.30 -17.35 -4.17
C ASP A 53 6.29 -17.98 -3.18
N GLN A 54 7.60 -17.84 -3.42
CA GLN A 54 8.63 -18.29 -2.49
C GLN A 54 8.61 -17.49 -1.19
N LEU A 55 8.45 -16.15 -1.27
CA LEU A 55 8.30 -15.30 -0.09
C LEU A 55 7.10 -15.74 0.77
N ALA A 56 5.99 -16.14 0.13
CA ALA A 56 4.80 -16.67 0.83
C ALA A 56 5.10 -18.00 1.52
N ARG A 57 5.81 -18.91 0.86
CA ARG A 57 6.25 -20.17 1.45
C ARG A 57 7.25 -20.00 2.61
N ASP A 58 8.11 -18.98 2.52
CA ASP A 58 9.12 -18.67 3.55
C ASP A 58 8.52 -17.88 4.73
N GLY A 59 7.27 -17.47 4.65
CA GLY A 59 6.62 -16.61 5.61
C GLY A 59 5.20 -17.01 5.99
N LYS A 60 4.40 -16.02 6.30
CA LYS A 60 2.97 -16.11 6.62
C LYS A 60 2.16 -15.30 5.61
N SER A 61 1.12 -15.92 5.07
CA SER A 61 0.15 -15.28 4.19
C SER A 61 -1.14 -14.98 4.95
N PHE A 62 -1.73 -13.82 4.68
CA PHE A 62 -3.05 -13.46 5.20
C PHE A 62 -4.08 -13.58 4.07
N THR A 63 -5.08 -14.43 4.28
CA THR A 63 -6.13 -14.68 3.27
C THR A 63 -7.31 -13.74 3.38
N ASP A 64 -7.32 -12.85 4.38
CA ASP A 64 -8.37 -11.86 4.63
C ASP A 64 -7.75 -10.49 4.93
N ALA A 65 -6.96 -10.00 3.97
CA ALA A 65 -6.22 -8.74 4.08
C ALA A 65 -6.81 -7.67 3.16
N HIS A 66 -7.01 -6.47 3.71
CA HIS A 66 -7.74 -5.43 3.03
C HIS A 66 -6.99 -4.10 2.95
N ALA A 67 -7.06 -3.47 1.78
CA ALA A 67 -6.81 -2.06 1.65
C ALA A 67 -7.97 -1.26 2.29
N PRO A 68 -7.69 -0.15 2.96
CA PRO A 68 -8.74 0.69 3.59
C PRO A 68 -9.61 1.46 2.58
N ALA A 69 -9.18 1.48 1.34
CA ALA A 69 -9.90 2.03 0.21
C ALA A 69 -9.58 1.22 -1.05
N SER A 70 -10.47 1.25 -2.02
CA SER A 70 -10.24 0.61 -3.32
C SER A 70 -9.46 1.51 -4.30
N LEU A 71 -8.53 2.33 -3.78
CA LEU A 71 -7.77 3.37 -4.49
C LEU A 71 -6.40 3.63 -3.85
N CYS A 72 -5.45 4.03 -4.71
CA CYS A 72 -4.04 4.27 -4.34
C CYS A 72 -3.85 5.32 -3.24
N THR A 73 -4.16 6.61 -3.50
CA THR A 73 -3.89 7.72 -2.57
C THR A 73 -4.43 7.48 -1.16
N PRO A 74 -5.73 7.17 -0.95
CA PRO A 74 -6.26 6.98 0.40
C PRO A 74 -5.68 5.75 1.11
N THR A 75 -5.31 4.70 0.36
CA THR A 75 -4.63 3.53 0.93
C THR A 75 -3.21 3.87 1.36
N ARG A 76 -2.43 4.54 0.52
CA ARG A 76 -1.05 4.97 0.84
C ARG A 76 -1.03 5.93 2.03
N TYR A 77 -2.00 6.85 2.12
CA TYR A 77 -2.18 7.70 3.31
C TYR A 77 -2.39 6.86 4.57
N ALA A 78 -3.26 5.85 4.51
CA ALA A 78 -3.57 5.03 5.68
C ALA A 78 -2.40 4.11 6.09
N ILE A 79 -1.64 3.58 5.15
CA ILE A 79 -0.41 2.81 5.42
C ILE A 79 0.59 3.66 6.22
N LEU A 80 0.83 4.91 5.77
CA LEU A 80 1.85 5.76 6.37
C LEU A 80 1.43 6.40 7.69
N THR A 81 0.12 6.60 7.93
CA THR A 81 -0.40 7.35 9.09
C THR A 81 -1.16 6.50 10.10
N GLY A 82 -1.53 5.26 9.77
CA GLY A 82 -2.42 4.44 10.59
C GLY A 82 -3.84 5.01 10.73
N ARG A 83 -4.26 5.87 9.80
CA ARG A 83 -5.52 6.60 9.81
C ARG A 83 -6.23 6.46 8.47
N TYR A 84 -7.52 6.19 8.45
CA TYR A 84 -8.27 6.07 7.20
C TYR A 84 -8.18 7.33 6.33
N GLY A 85 -7.96 7.16 5.01
CA GLY A 85 -7.81 8.25 4.05
C GLY A 85 -9.01 9.20 4.00
N TRP A 86 -10.24 8.70 4.17
CA TRP A 86 -11.46 9.51 4.20
C TRP A 86 -11.55 10.49 5.39
N ARG A 87 -10.71 10.33 6.42
CA ARG A 87 -10.58 11.29 7.53
C ARG A 87 -9.76 12.51 7.14
N SER A 88 -8.93 12.44 6.10
CA SER A 88 -8.18 13.56 5.53
C SER A 88 -9.08 14.52 4.74
N SER A 89 -8.49 15.51 4.08
CA SER A 89 -9.21 16.40 3.15
C SER A 89 -9.73 15.68 1.90
N LEU A 90 -9.13 14.55 1.49
CA LEU A 90 -9.54 13.77 0.32
C LEU A 90 -10.74 12.86 0.65
N LYS A 91 -11.94 13.24 0.20
CA LYS A 91 -13.18 12.52 0.49
C LYS A 91 -13.58 11.51 -0.57
N LYS A 92 -13.02 11.59 -1.77
CA LYS A 92 -13.24 10.70 -2.92
C LYS A 92 -12.09 10.80 -3.92
N GLY A 93 -11.93 9.79 -4.76
CA GLY A 93 -10.91 9.78 -5.81
C GLY A 93 -9.48 9.68 -5.26
N VAL A 94 -8.55 10.16 -6.06
CA VAL A 94 -7.12 10.20 -5.78
C VAL A 94 -6.60 11.62 -6.00
N LEU A 95 -5.43 11.93 -5.47
CA LEU A 95 -4.73 13.16 -5.81
C LEU A 95 -4.36 13.14 -7.30
N LYS A 96 -4.30 14.33 -7.88
CA LYS A 96 -3.88 14.56 -9.26
C LYS A 96 -2.49 15.20 -9.28
N HIS A 97 -1.86 15.19 -10.45
CA HIS A 97 -0.57 15.86 -10.63
C HIS A 97 -0.63 17.32 -10.15
N TYR A 98 0.41 17.71 -9.42
CA TYR A 98 0.51 19.02 -8.76
C TYR A 98 -0.49 19.27 -7.62
N ASP A 99 -1.23 18.29 -7.12
CA ASP A 99 -2.00 18.48 -5.89
C ASP A 99 -1.07 18.67 -4.68
N PRO A 100 -1.47 19.51 -3.71
CA PRO A 100 -0.69 19.74 -2.50
C PRO A 100 -0.63 18.50 -1.61
N PRO A 101 0.30 18.47 -0.63
CA PRO A 101 0.45 17.34 0.30
C PRO A 101 -0.82 16.99 1.04
N LEU A 102 -1.20 15.71 1.01
CA LEU A 102 -2.39 15.20 1.69
C LEU A 102 -2.14 14.93 3.18
N ILE A 103 -0.92 14.46 3.51
CA ILE A 103 -0.56 14.20 4.90
C ILE A 103 -0.39 15.55 5.60
N GLU A 104 -1.24 15.78 6.59
CA GLU A 104 -1.31 17.04 7.31
C GLU A 104 0.03 17.38 7.97
N LYS A 105 0.32 18.67 8.06
CA LYS A 105 1.54 19.14 8.76
C LYS A 105 1.50 18.72 10.22
N GLY A 106 2.56 18.04 10.68
CA GLY A 106 2.65 17.53 12.05
C GLY A 106 1.98 16.16 12.27
N ARG A 107 1.30 15.58 11.27
CA ARG A 107 0.75 14.22 11.36
C ARG A 107 1.88 13.21 11.53
N PHE A 108 1.77 12.35 12.55
CA PHE A 108 2.74 11.29 12.81
C PHE A 108 2.67 10.20 11.72
N THR A 109 3.83 9.78 11.26
CA THR A 109 3.96 8.80 10.18
C THR A 109 4.86 7.63 10.57
N ILE A 110 4.75 6.54 9.83
CA ILE A 110 5.64 5.39 10.01
C ILE A 110 7.11 5.75 9.74
N GLY A 111 7.41 6.67 8.81
CA GLY A 111 8.76 7.18 8.58
C GLY A 111 9.33 7.85 9.84
N GLN A 112 8.53 8.71 10.49
CA GLN A 112 8.92 9.34 11.75
C GLN A 112 9.08 8.34 12.89
N LEU A 113 8.22 7.30 12.97
CA LEU A 113 8.36 6.21 13.94
C LEU A 113 9.73 5.55 13.84
N PHE A 114 10.15 5.16 12.62
CA PHE A 114 11.45 4.52 12.41
C PHE A 114 12.62 5.48 12.65
N LYS A 115 12.50 6.71 12.18
CA LYS A 115 13.54 7.74 12.39
C LYS A 115 13.80 8.04 13.87
N GLN A 116 12.74 8.11 14.69
CA GLN A 116 12.85 8.29 16.16
C GLN A 116 13.53 7.10 16.85
N ASN A 117 13.55 5.94 16.23
CA ASN A 117 14.24 4.74 16.70
C ASN A 117 15.62 4.55 16.06
N ASN A 118 16.22 5.61 15.55
CA ASN A 118 17.55 5.62 14.93
C ASN A 118 17.71 4.69 13.72
N TYR A 119 16.65 4.50 12.93
CA TYR A 119 16.71 3.82 11.65
C TYR A 119 17.09 4.80 10.54
N SER A 120 17.84 4.33 9.54
CA SER A 120 17.84 4.95 8.23
C SER A 120 16.48 4.69 7.57
N THR A 121 15.88 5.70 6.95
CA THR A 121 14.54 5.58 6.37
C THR A 121 14.55 5.98 4.90
N ALA A 122 13.94 5.17 4.04
CA ALA A 122 13.79 5.49 2.63
C ALA A 122 12.38 5.22 2.11
N CYS A 123 11.91 6.09 1.23
CA CYS A 123 10.78 5.89 0.35
C CYS A 123 11.30 5.84 -1.09
N ILE A 124 11.12 4.70 -1.76
CA ILE A 124 11.61 4.50 -3.13
C ILE A 124 10.43 4.04 -4.01
N GLY A 125 10.18 4.77 -5.09
CA GLY A 125 9.11 4.53 -6.04
C GLY A 125 7.96 5.54 -5.94
N LYS A 126 6.73 5.10 -6.22
CA LYS A 126 5.53 5.93 -6.30
C LYS A 126 5.17 6.57 -4.95
N TRP A 127 5.01 7.90 -4.93
CA TRP A 127 4.55 8.63 -3.75
C TRP A 127 3.04 8.80 -3.71
N HIS A 128 2.48 9.50 -4.64
CA HIS A 128 1.03 9.75 -4.84
C HIS A 128 0.30 10.32 -3.61
N LEU A 129 0.99 11.13 -2.82
CA LEU A 129 0.44 11.79 -1.62
C LEU A 129 0.58 13.32 -1.67
N GLY A 130 0.88 13.85 -2.87
CA GLY A 130 1.01 15.27 -3.13
C GLY A 130 2.36 15.85 -2.74
N TRP A 131 2.65 17.00 -3.33
CA TRP A 131 3.93 17.70 -3.20
C TRP A 131 3.70 19.19 -3.04
N GLU A 132 4.49 19.85 -2.20
CA GLU A 132 4.52 21.32 -2.15
C GLU A 132 5.60 21.83 -3.12
N TRP A 133 5.22 22.02 -4.35
CA TRP A 133 6.08 22.54 -5.41
C TRP A 133 6.35 24.03 -5.21
N SER A 134 7.59 24.45 -5.42
CA SER A 134 7.94 25.87 -5.47
C SER A 134 7.43 26.53 -6.74
N LEU A 135 6.88 27.74 -6.64
CA LEU A 135 6.37 28.49 -7.77
C LEU A 135 7.30 29.65 -8.16
N ASN A 136 7.18 30.10 -9.42
CA ASN A 136 7.97 31.21 -9.97
C ASN A 136 7.77 32.54 -9.22
N ASN A 137 6.60 32.73 -8.58
CA ASN A 137 6.27 33.94 -7.80
C ASN A 137 6.54 33.80 -6.29
N ASN A 138 7.26 32.76 -5.86
CA ASN A 138 7.53 32.41 -4.46
C ASN A 138 6.26 32.13 -3.60
N SER A 139 5.10 31.87 -4.22
CA SER A 139 3.91 31.37 -3.55
C SER A 139 3.90 29.83 -3.54
N PHE A 140 3.00 29.23 -2.76
CA PHE A 140 2.80 27.81 -2.71
C PHE A 140 1.45 27.41 -3.30
N PHE A 141 1.34 26.18 -3.78
CA PHE A 141 0.11 25.65 -4.38
C PHE A 141 -1.07 25.59 -3.42
N SER A 142 -0.80 25.30 -2.13
CA SER A 142 -1.82 25.21 -1.11
C SER A 142 -2.77 26.41 -1.06
N ASP A 143 -2.34 27.57 -1.59
CA ASP A 143 -3.11 28.81 -1.55
C ASP A 143 -4.12 28.96 -2.70
N SER A 144 -4.04 28.14 -3.75
CA SER A 144 -4.80 28.40 -5.01
C SER A 144 -5.53 27.20 -5.62
N LEU A 145 -5.34 25.96 -5.11
CA LEU A 145 -5.93 24.78 -5.71
C LEU A 145 -6.86 24.02 -4.75
N LYS A 146 -8.02 23.65 -5.30
CA LYS A 146 -8.86 22.62 -4.68
C LYS A 146 -8.30 21.24 -5.02
N ILE A 147 -7.97 20.45 -4.01
CA ILE A 147 -7.52 19.06 -4.11
C ILE A 147 -8.49 18.26 -5.00
N GLY A 148 -7.93 17.50 -5.95
CA GLY A 148 -8.69 16.64 -6.84
C GLY A 148 -9.43 17.35 -7.98
N ASN A 149 -9.12 18.62 -8.26
CA ASN A 149 -9.67 19.31 -9.44
C ASN A 149 -9.02 18.77 -10.72
N ASP A 150 -9.84 18.20 -11.61
CA ASP A 150 -9.42 17.53 -12.86
C ASP A 150 -9.48 18.41 -14.10
N ALA A 151 -9.81 19.70 -13.98
CA ALA A 151 -9.90 20.56 -15.16
C ALA A 151 -8.53 20.66 -15.87
N PRO A 152 -8.35 20.10 -17.09
CA PRO A 152 -7.05 20.08 -17.78
C PRO A 152 -6.43 21.46 -17.95
N ALA A 153 -7.25 22.47 -18.20
CA ALA A 153 -6.80 23.85 -18.36
C ALA A 153 -6.18 24.42 -17.06
N ASP A 154 -6.74 24.07 -15.91
CA ASP A 154 -6.19 24.50 -14.62
C ASP A 154 -4.88 23.80 -14.32
N ARG A 155 -4.77 22.50 -14.62
CA ARG A 155 -3.54 21.72 -14.44
C ARG A 155 -2.41 22.25 -15.31
N PHE A 156 -2.67 22.54 -16.58
CA PHE A 156 -1.70 23.13 -17.48
C PHE A 156 -1.25 24.55 -17.05
N ARG A 157 -2.18 25.36 -16.55
CA ARG A 157 -1.84 26.69 -16.00
C ARG A 157 -0.90 26.57 -14.81
N ILE A 158 -1.16 25.62 -13.92
CA ILE A 158 -0.36 25.38 -12.72
C ILE A 158 1.03 24.90 -13.08
N GLU A 159 1.14 23.94 -13.98
CA GLU A 159 2.40 23.38 -14.42
C GLU A 159 3.37 24.48 -14.88
N LYS A 160 2.88 25.48 -15.60
CA LYS A 160 3.67 26.64 -16.04
C LYS A 160 4.15 27.55 -14.92
N LEU A 161 3.56 27.47 -13.75
CA LEU A 161 3.98 28.24 -12.59
C LEU A 161 5.03 27.54 -11.75
N VAL A 162 5.23 26.21 -11.94
CA VAL A 162 6.22 25.45 -11.18
C VAL A 162 7.63 25.86 -11.58
N ASP A 163 8.46 26.13 -10.58
CA ASP A 163 9.88 26.36 -10.76
C ASP A 163 10.67 25.07 -10.40
N PHE A 164 10.88 24.23 -11.40
CA PHE A 164 11.60 22.96 -11.22
C PHE A 164 13.09 23.12 -10.86
N SER A 165 13.63 24.33 -10.87
CA SER A 165 15.00 24.61 -10.42
C SER A 165 15.09 24.76 -8.91
N LYS A 166 13.96 24.94 -8.22
CA LYS A 166 13.87 25.09 -6.76
C LYS A 166 13.57 23.76 -6.08
N PRO A 167 13.96 23.62 -4.79
CA PRO A 167 13.55 22.47 -4.00
C PRO A 167 12.03 22.37 -3.82
N ILE A 168 11.54 21.14 -3.73
CA ILE A 168 10.18 20.80 -3.28
C ILE A 168 10.19 20.89 -1.75
N THR A 169 9.26 21.61 -1.16
CA THR A 169 9.33 21.95 0.28
C THR A 169 8.57 20.97 1.19
N ASP A 170 7.59 20.24 0.67
CA ASP A 170 6.88 19.20 1.42
C ASP A 170 6.63 17.97 0.50
N GLY A 171 7.05 16.81 0.99
CA GLY A 171 7.00 15.53 0.32
C GLY A 171 7.52 14.44 1.26
N PRO A 172 8.04 13.30 0.77
CA PRO A 172 8.49 12.18 1.60
C PRO A 172 9.50 12.57 2.70
N ILE A 173 10.45 13.46 2.38
CA ILE A 173 11.49 13.89 3.31
C ILE A 173 10.89 14.55 4.56
N SER A 174 9.89 15.39 4.40
CA SER A 174 9.19 16.03 5.53
C SER A 174 8.33 15.06 6.34
N LYS A 175 8.03 13.88 5.80
CA LYS A 175 7.23 12.83 6.44
C LYS A 175 8.08 11.73 7.10
N GLY A 176 9.36 12.02 7.38
CA GLY A 176 10.23 11.16 8.18
C GLY A 176 11.11 10.21 7.38
N PHE A 177 11.19 10.37 6.06
CA PHE A 177 12.17 9.64 5.25
C PHE A 177 13.46 10.46 5.10
N ASP A 178 14.61 9.79 5.27
CA ASP A 178 15.94 10.40 5.06
C ASP A 178 16.31 10.43 3.59
N TYR A 179 15.71 9.53 2.80
CA TYR A 179 15.97 9.41 1.37
C TYR A 179 14.67 9.15 0.61
N TYR A 180 14.54 9.81 -0.53
CA TYR A 180 13.51 9.54 -1.53
C TYR A 180 14.13 9.40 -2.92
N PHE A 181 13.61 8.44 -3.71
CA PHE A 181 13.85 8.36 -5.15
C PHE A 181 12.64 7.74 -5.83
N GLY A 182 12.12 8.39 -6.85
CA GLY A 182 10.99 7.86 -7.63
C GLY A 182 10.38 8.93 -8.52
N ASP A 183 9.22 8.62 -9.02
CA ASP A 183 8.31 9.57 -9.64
C ASP A 183 7.04 9.70 -8.76
N ASP A 184 6.21 10.71 -9.03
CA ASP A 184 4.95 10.83 -8.27
C ASP A 184 3.97 9.72 -8.66
N VAL A 185 3.61 9.69 -9.93
CA VAL A 185 2.77 8.67 -10.57
C VAL A 185 3.19 8.53 -12.03
N PRO A 186 3.46 7.33 -12.55
CA PRO A 186 4.11 7.16 -13.87
C PRO A 186 3.35 7.74 -15.06
N ASN A 187 2.04 7.94 -14.96
CA ASN A 187 1.21 8.53 -16.01
C ASN A 187 0.88 10.01 -15.77
N TYR A 188 1.52 10.65 -14.77
CA TYR A 188 1.34 12.07 -14.46
C TYR A 188 2.62 12.88 -14.70
N PRO A 189 2.52 14.12 -15.27
CA PRO A 189 3.65 15.01 -15.29
C PRO A 189 3.96 15.58 -13.88
N PRO A 190 5.21 16.00 -13.63
CA PRO A 190 6.32 16.01 -14.58
C PRO A 190 6.94 14.62 -14.75
N TYR A 191 7.23 14.24 -16.00
CA TYR A 191 7.89 12.95 -16.29
C TYR A 191 9.39 13.10 -16.03
N VAL A 192 9.76 12.86 -14.79
CA VAL A 192 11.13 13.01 -14.26
C VAL A 192 11.26 12.26 -12.95
N PHE A 193 12.44 11.70 -12.68
CA PHE A 193 12.72 11.23 -11.33
C PHE A 193 12.97 12.38 -10.37
N ILE A 194 12.48 12.22 -9.17
CA ILE A 194 12.74 13.11 -8.03
C ILE A 194 13.67 12.39 -7.08
N GLU A 195 14.77 13.03 -6.67
CA GLU A 195 15.63 12.54 -5.62
C GLU A 195 15.61 13.51 -4.44
N ASN A 196 15.15 13.04 -3.31
CA ASN A 196 14.86 13.81 -2.11
C ASN A 196 13.86 14.94 -2.35
N ASP A 197 14.32 16.15 -2.56
CA ASP A 197 13.54 17.37 -2.74
C ASP A 197 13.74 18.04 -4.12
N LYS A 198 14.37 17.33 -5.08
CA LYS A 198 14.72 17.89 -6.39
C LYS A 198 14.45 16.94 -7.53
N THR A 199 14.06 17.50 -8.66
CA THR A 199 14.00 16.74 -9.92
C THR A 199 15.41 16.42 -10.43
N ILE A 200 15.59 15.21 -10.98
CA ILE A 200 16.84 14.80 -11.64
C ILE A 200 16.80 15.33 -13.08
N GLY A 201 17.33 16.52 -13.26
CA GLY A 201 17.22 17.30 -14.49
C GLY A 201 15.97 18.19 -14.47
N LEU A 202 15.91 19.10 -15.44
CA LEU A 202 14.81 20.03 -15.57
C LEU A 202 13.82 19.52 -16.64
N PRO A 203 12.56 19.25 -16.31
CA PRO A 203 11.54 18.81 -17.26
C PRO A 203 11.05 20.01 -18.07
N LEU A 204 11.76 20.37 -19.14
CA LEU A 204 11.49 21.53 -19.98
C LEU A 204 10.89 21.17 -21.34
N LEU A 205 10.85 19.89 -21.69
CA LEU A 205 10.22 19.42 -22.92
C LEU A 205 8.77 19.08 -22.64
N TYR A 206 7.91 19.23 -23.63
CA TYR A 206 6.53 18.79 -23.54
C TYR A 206 6.43 17.34 -24.01
N LYS A 207 5.67 16.52 -23.28
CA LYS A 207 5.44 15.10 -23.61
C LYS A 207 4.87 14.97 -25.03
N PRO A 208 5.43 14.13 -25.92
CA PRO A 208 4.84 13.88 -27.23
C PRO A 208 3.49 13.18 -27.10
N ASP A 209 2.59 13.42 -28.04
CA ASP A 209 1.21 12.89 -27.99
C ASP A 209 1.17 11.34 -28.03
N GLU A 210 2.15 10.71 -28.69
CA GLU A 210 2.26 9.25 -28.82
C GLU A 210 2.67 8.58 -27.52
N MET A 211 3.32 9.29 -26.59
CA MET A 211 3.68 8.75 -25.30
C MET A 211 2.46 8.66 -24.40
N TYR A 212 2.23 7.52 -23.77
CA TYR A 212 1.14 7.34 -22.81
C TYR A 212 1.26 8.27 -21.60
N GLY A 213 0.13 8.75 -21.09
CA GLY A 213 0.05 9.56 -19.89
C GLY A 213 -0.59 10.94 -20.11
N HIS A 214 -0.81 11.66 -19.03
CA HIS A 214 -1.37 13.01 -19.09
C HIS A 214 -0.42 13.99 -19.79
N PRO A 215 -0.94 14.99 -20.53
CA PRO A 215 -0.12 16.04 -21.14
C PRO A 215 0.68 16.78 -20.05
N GLY A 216 1.93 17.13 -20.34
CA GLY A 216 2.74 17.92 -19.43
C GLY A 216 4.26 17.84 -19.69
N PHE A 217 5.03 18.43 -18.80
CA PHE A 217 6.48 18.54 -18.95
C PHE A 217 7.20 17.22 -18.65
N MET A 218 8.32 17.01 -19.39
CA MET A 218 9.20 15.86 -19.23
C MET A 218 10.67 16.23 -19.40
N ILE A 219 11.56 15.39 -18.90
CA ILE A 219 12.98 15.44 -19.26
C ILE A 219 13.20 14.81 -20.65
N LYS A 220 14.32 15.16 -21.26
CA LYS A 220 14.75 14.51 -22.50
C LYS A 220 14.97 12.98 -22.26
N ASP A 221 14.61 12.19 -23.26
CA ASP A 221 14.81 10.73 -23.29
C ASP A 221 14.13 9.96 -22.15
N TRP A 222 13.04 10.50 -21.57
CA TRP A 222 12.21 9.77 -20.60
C TRP A 222 11.63 8.49 -21.23
N LYS A 223 11.74 7.37 -20.51
CA LYS A 223 11.21 6.06 -20.93
C LYS A 223 10.36 5.48 -19.81
N LEU A 224 9.14 5.12 -20.12
CA LEU A 224 8.18 4.54 -19.16
C LEU A 224 8.64 3.16 -18.68
N GLU A 225 9.26 2.37 -19.56
CA GLU A 225 9.80 1.04 -19.27
C GLU A 225 11.00 1.08 -18.31
N ALA A 226 11.69 2.22 -18.22
CA ALA A 226 12.85 2.37 -17.35
C ALA A 226 12.50 2.63 -15.88
N VAL A 227 11.23 2.88 -15.55
CA VAL A 227 10.83 3.30 -14.18
C VAL A 227 11.04 2.17 -13.18
N VAL A 228 10.48 0.98 -13.41
CA VAL A 228 10.60 -0.16 -12.47
C VAL A 228 12.05 -0.60 -12.29
N PRO A 229 12.86 -0.77 -13.34
CA PRO A 229 14.29 -1.08 -13.18
C PRO A 229 15.05 -0.01 -12.38
N ALA A 230 14.78 1.28 -12.62
CA ALA A 230 15.48 2.36 -11.92
C ALA A 230 15.19 2.38 -10.41
N ILE A 231 13.90 2.30 -10.01
CA ILE A 231 13.54 2.29 -8.59
C ILE A 231 14.01 1.00 -7.90
N THR A 232 14.02 -0.15 -8.59
CA THR A 232 14.53 -1.42 -8.08
C THR A 232 16.03 -1.34 -7.80
N ASN A 233 16.82 -0.81 -8.75
CA ASN A 233 18.25 -0.63 -8.56
C ASN A 233 18.57 0.30 -7.38
N LYS A 234 17.82 1.38 -7.21
CA LYS A 234 17.98 2.29 -6.06
C LYS A 234 17.66 1.60 -4.73
N ALA A 235 16.60 0.79 -4.68
CA ALA A 235 16.21 0.02 -3.50
C ALA A 235 17.29 -1.01 -3.12
N VAL A 236 17.81 -1.76 -4.09
CA VAL A 236 18.94 -2.70 -3.91
C VAL A 236 20.18 -2.00 -3.37
N ASN A 237 20.55 -0.86 -3.94
CA ASN A 237 21.70 -0.08 -3.49
C ASN A 237 21.52 0.46 -2.08
N TYR A 238 20.30 0.91 -1.73
CA TYR A 238 19.97 1.37 -0.38
C TYR A 238 20.14 0.24 0.66
N ILE A 239 19.67 -0.98 0.35
CA ILE A 239 19.83 -2.15 1.23
C ILE A 239 21.33 -2.46 1.43
N LYS A 240 22.11 -2.53 0.35
CA LYS A 240 23.56 -2.80 0.42
C LYS A 240 24.30 -1.79 1.29
N GLN A 241 24.09 -0.50 1.06
CA GLN A 241 24.75 0.58 1.81
C GLN A 241 24.44 0.54 3.31
N ASN A 242 23.20 0.26 3.70
CA ASN A 242 22.82 0.20 5.12
C ASN A 242 23.30 -1.09 5.79
N ALA A 243 23.36 -2.21 5.07
CA ALA A 243 23.95 -3.45 5.57
C ALA A 243 25.45 -3.28 5.87
N GLU A 244 26.20 -2.62 4.97
CA GLU A 244 27.63 -2.31 5.16
C GLU A 244 27.87 -1.41 6.38
N LYS A 245 27.03 -0.41 6.58
CA LYS A 245 27.06 0.49 7.76
C LYS A 245 26.57 -0.18 9.04
N LYS A 246 26.00 -1.39 8.97
CA LYS A 246 25.32 -2.08 10.09
C LYS A 246 24.24 -1.23 10.73
N GLN A 247 23.61 -0.34 9.96
CA GLN A 247 22.54 0.55 10.37
C GLN A 247 21.19 -0.14 10.14
N PRO A 248 20.30 -0.25 11.15
CA PRO A 248 18.96 -0.74 10.91
C PRO A 248 18.22 0.25 9.99
N PHE A 249 17.38 -0.28 9.10
CA PHE A 249 16.69 0.55 8.12
C PHE A 249 15.21 0.16 7.93
N PHE A 250 14.44 1.16 7.54
CA PHE A 250 13.10 1.02 7.00
C PHE A 250 13.09 1.44 5.54
N LEU A 251 12.64 0.55 4.68
CA LEU A 251 12.45 0.80 3.25
C LEU A 251 10.97 0.66 2.90
N TYR A 252 10.32 1.76 2.52
CA TYR A 252 9.03 1.78 1.86
C TYR A 252 9.28 1.73 0.35
N PHE A 253 9.21 0.51 -0.23
CA PHE A 253 9.43 0.26 -1.65
C PHE A 253 8.08 0.20 -2.36
N ALA A 254 7.66 1.33 -2.91
CA ALA A 254 6.38 1.52 -3.57
C ALA A 254 6.54 1.36 -5.08
N LEU A 255 6.31 0.16 -5.58
CA LEU A 255 6.34 -0.14 -7.01
C LEU A 255 5.28 0.68 -7.75
N THR A 256 5.55 0.93 -9.03
CA THR A 256 4.61 1.55 -9.95
C THR A 256 3.83 0.52 -10.78
N SER A 257 4.27 -0.74 -10.74
CA SER A 257 3.71 -1.87 -11.47
C SER A 257 2.70 -2.67 -10.63
N PRO A 258 1.69 -3.26 -11.27
CA PRO A 258 1.36 -3.22 -12.70
C PRO A 258 0.38 -2.10 -13.12
N HIS A 259 0.32 -0.96 -12.41
CA HIS A 259 -0.51 0.20 -12.78
C HIS A 259 -0.14 0.75 -14.18
N VAL A 260 -1.09 1.38 -14.84
CA VAL A 260 -0.83 2.12 -16.11
C VAL A 260 0.20 3.26 -15.90
N PRO A 261 1.12 3.49 -16.83
CA PRO A 261 1.33 2.80 -18.10
C PRO A 261 1.83 1.36 -17.88
N ILE A 262 1.14 0.40 -18.49
CA ILE A 262 1.58 -1.00 -18.48
C ILE A 262 2.75 -1.11 -19.49
N ALA A 263 3.94 -0.90 -18.97
CA ALA A 263 5.16 -0.72 -19.76
C ALA A 263 6.27 -1.65 -19.23
N PRO A 264 6.14 -2.99 -19.45
CA PRO A 264 7.20 -3.92 -19.06
C PRO A 264 8.47 -3.66 -19.86
N ASP A 265 9.62 -3.83 -19.19
CA ASP A 265 10.93 -3.82 -19.84
C ASP A 265 11.00 -4.91 -20.92
N GLU A 266 11.87 -4.71 -21.92
CA GLU A 266 12.02 -5.61 -23.08
C GLU A 266 12.25 -7.08 -22.66
N ASP A 267 12.98 -7.31 -21.57
CA ASP A 267 13.29 -8.66 -21.08
C ASP A 267 12.07 -9.42 -20.61
N PHE A 268 10.94 -8.74 -20.33
CA PHE A 268 9.70 -9.35 -19.85
C PHE A 268 8.62 -9.47 -20.93
N LYS A 269 8.75 -8.78 -22.05
CA LYS A 269 7.73 -8.78 -23.11
C LYS A 269 7.50 -10.18 -23.69
N GLY A 270 6.24 -10.63 -23.65
CA GLY A 270 5.82 -11.93 -24.16
C GLY A 270 6.18 -13.12 -23.27
N THR A 271 6.59 -12.90 -22.01
CA THR A 271 6.98 -13.99 -21.09
C THR A 271 5.78 -14.59 -20.35
N SER A 272 4.68 -13.85 -20.21
CA SER A 272 3.46 -14.31 -19.57
C SER A 272 2.43 -14.87 -20.57
N LYS A 273 1.37 -15.52 -20.05
CA LYS A 273 0.20 -15.94 -20.81
C LYS A 273 -0.97 -14.94 -20.68
N ALA A 274 -0.73 -13.78 -20.11
CA ALA A 274 -1.73 -12.74 -19.87
C ALA A 274 -1.35 -11.39 -20.52
N GLY A 275 -0.63 -11.42 -21.64
CA GLY A 275 -0.24 -10.24 -22.40
C GLY A 275 0.63 -9.26 -21.60
N ALA A 276 0.71 -8.01 -22.05
CA ALA A 276 1.60 -7.02 -21.46
C ALA A 276 1.34 -6.77 -19.94
N TYR A 277 0.10 -6.90 -19.49
CA TYR A 277 -0.22 -6.83 -18.06
C TYR A 277 0.49 -7.94 -17.26
N GLY A 278 0.40 -9.18 -17.75
CA GLY A 278 1.05 -10.30 -17.10
C GLY A 278 2.57 -10.21 -17.15
N ASP A 279 3.12 -9.71 -18.25
CA ASP A 279 4.56 -9.45 -18.40
C ASP A 279 5.03 -8.43 -17.35
N PHE A 280 4.24 -7.38 -17.10
CA PHE A 280 4.56 -6.35 -16.12
C PHE A 280 4.44 -6.86 -14.67
N ILE A 281 3.57 -7.84 -14.40
CA ILE A 281 3.53 -8.55 -13.11
C ILE A 281 4.77 -9.43 -12.94
N GLN A 282 5.27 -10.07 -14.01
CA GLN A 282 6.52 -10.83 -13.94
C GLN A 282 7.72 -9.92 -13.68
N GLU A 283 7.73 -8.70 -14.19
CA GLU A 283 8.72 -7.69 -13.82
C GLU A 283 8.55 -7.24 -12.36
N THR A 284 7.31 -7.14 -11.85
CA THR A 284 7.04 -6.92 -10.41
C THR A 284 7.64 -8.04 -9.56
N ASP A 285 7.44 -9.30 -9.95
CA ASP A 285 8.03 -10.47 -9.29
C ASP A 285 9.57 -10.47 -9.34
N TRP A 286 10.15 -10.05 -10.48
CA TRP A 286 11.58 -9.83 -10.60
C TRP A 286 12.07 -8.74 -9.64
N ALA A 287 11.39 -7.60 -9.54
CA ALA A 287 11.78 -6.55 -8.60
C ALA A 287 11.79 -7.05 -7.15
N VAL A 288 10.81 -7.85 -6.75
CA VAL A 288 10.79 -8.52 -5.44
C VAL A 288 11.98 -9.46 -5.28
N SER A 289 12.34 -10.22 -6.31
CA SER A 289 13.50 -11.12 -6.29
C SER A 289 14.82 -10.37 -6.05
N GLN A 290 14.97 -9.17 -6.65
CA GLN A 290 16.17 -8.34 -6.47
C GLN A 290 16.31 -7.85 -5.02
N ILE A 291 15.19 -7.51 -4.36
CA ILE A 291 15.17 -7.14 -2.95
C ILE A 291 15.56 -8.34 -2.07
N ILE A 292 14.95 -9.51 -2.30
CA ILE A 292 15.28 -10.74 -1.56
C ILE A 292 16.76 -11.12 -1.73
N ALA A 293 17.26 -11.05 -2.97
CA ALA A 293 18.66 -11.31 -3.28
C ALA A 293 19.61 -10.32 -2.60
N ALA A 294 19.27 -9.02 -2.57
CA ALA A 294 20.08 -8.01 -1.88
C ALA A 294 20.19 -8.28 -0.37
N VAL A 295 19.07 -8.62 0.27
CA VAL A 295 19.02 -8.99 1.70
C VAL A 295 19.84 -10.24 1.98
N LYS A 296 19.71 -11.27 1.14
CA LYS A 296 20.45 -12.54 1.26
C LYS A 296 21.95 -12.34 1.07
N ASN A 297 22.33 -11.64 0.01
CA ASN A 297 23.75 -11.40 -0.33
C ASN A 297 24.45 -10.51 0.71
N ALA A 298 23.70 -9.64 1.38
CA ALA A 298 24.20 -8.83 2.49
C ALA A 298 24.29 -9.60 3.82
N GLY A 299 23.82 -10.85 3.90
CA GLY A 299 23.86 -11.67 5.10
C GLY A 299 22.96 -11.16 6.24
N ILE A 300 21.85 -10.46 5.92
CA ILE A 300 20.96 -9.85 6.90
C ILE A 300 19.55 -10.49 6.94
N SER A 301 19.33 -11.61 6.26
CA SER A 301 18.03 -12.25 6.13
C SER A 301 17.34 -12.52 7.48
N ASP A 302 18.06 -13.09 8.45
CA ASP A 302 17.51 -13.48 9.75
C ASP A 302 17.05 -12.28 10.60
N ASN A 303 17.54 -11.08 10.28
CA ASN A 303 17.20 -9.84 10.98
C ASN A 303 16.44 -8.85 10.06
N THR A 304 15.73 -9.34 9.05
CA THR A 304 14.97 -8.50 8.12
C THR A 304 13.54 -9.02 7.99
N ILE A 305 12.59 -8.11 8.15
CA ILE A 305 11.17 -8.33 7.87
C ILE A 305 10.91 -7.86 6.46
N ILE A 306 10.35 -8.73 5.61
CA ILE A 306 9.87 -8.36 4.27
C ILE A 306 8.37 -8.53 4.24
N ILE A 307 7.66 -7.46 3.90
CA ILE A 307 6.20 -7.43 3.72
C ILE A 307 5.92 -7.12 2.27
N PHE A 308 5.08 -7.94 1.62
CA PHE A 308 4.59 -7.71 0.26
C PHE A 308 3.07 -7.60 0.25
N THR A 309 2.55 -6.57 -0.44
CA THR A 309 1.10 -6.36 -0.63
C THR A 309 0.83 -5.47 -1.85
N SER A 310 -0.46 -5.19 -2.13
CA SER A 310 -0.93 -4.23 -3.15
C SER A 310 -1.75 -3.13 -2.50
N ASP A 311 -1.80 -1.95 -3.12
CA ASP A 311 -2.55 -0.80 -2.57
C ASP A 311 -4.07 -0.88 -2.83
N ASN A 312 -4.50 -1.59 -3.86
CA ASN A 312 -5.90 -1.92 -4.16
C ASN A 312 -5.96 -3.09 -5.17
N GLY A 313 -7.16 -3.55 -5.50
CA GLY A 313 -7.33 -4.57 -6.52
C GLY A 313 -7.10 -4.04 -7.94
N SER A 314 -6.99 -4.97 -8.90
CA SER A 314 -6.72 -4.65 -10.30
C SER A 314 -7.94 -4.11 -11.04
N PRO A 315 -7.77 -3.14 -11.97
CA PRO A 315 -8.82 -2.73 -12.90
C PRO A 315 -9.02 -3.72 -14.07
N GLY A 316 -8.18 -4.73 -14.19
CA GLY A 316 -8.29 -5.77 -15.21
C GLY A 316 -7.96 -5.29 -16.64
N GLN A 317 -7.05 -4.35 -16.80
CA GLN A 317 -6.57 -3.86 -18.09
C GLN A 317 -5.49 -4.79 -18.65
N ASP A 318 -5.46 -4.99 -19.98
CA ASP A 318 -4.57 -5.97 -20.62
C ASP A 318 -3.23 -5.41 -21.12
N GLY A 319 -3.05 -4.10 -21.04
CA GLY A 319 -1.85 -3.41 -21.51
C GLY A 319 -1.87 -3.00 -22.97
N THR A 320 -2.98 -3.14 -23.68
CA THR A 320 -3.10 -2.61 -25.05
C THR A 320 -2.85 -1.11 -25.05
N ASN A 321 -1.86 -0.64 -25.82
CA ASN A 321 -1.39 0.73 -25.81
C ASN A 321 -1.02 1.23 -24.39
N MET A 322 -0.35 0.40 -23.62
CA MET A 322 0.06 0.66 -22.22
C MET A 322 -1.09 0.83 -21.22
N SER A 323 -2.32 0.47 -21.61
CA SER A 323 -3.53 0.58 -20.79
C SER A 323 -4.50 -0.56 -21.08
N GLY A 324 -5.28 -0.46 -22.13
CA GLY A 324 -6.41 -1.35 -22.44
C GLY A 324 -7.71 -0.91 -21.78
N GLU A 325 -8.81 -1.52 -22.19
CA GLU A 325 -10.12 -1.31 -21.57
C GLU A 325 -10.22 -2.05 -20.23
N MET A 326 -11.13 -1.61 -19.37
CA MET A 326 -11.42 -2.31 -18.11
C MET A 326 -11.90 -3.74 -18.41
N ASN A 327 -11.38 -4.72 -17.67
CA ASN A 327 -11.65 -6.15 -17.88
C ASN A 327 -11.15 -6.75 -19.20
N SER A 328 -10.41 -6.00 -20.02
CA SER A 328 -9.87 -6.53 -21.28
C SER A 328 -8.91 -7.72 -21.11
N ILE A 329 -8.33 -7.87 -19.92
CA ILE A 329 -7.48 -9.00 -19.53
C ILE A 329 -8.22 -10.34 -19.56
N PHE A 330 -9.55 -10.35 -19.45
CA PHE A 330 -10.37 -11.58 -19.43
C PHE A 330 -10.27 -12.36 -20.75
N LYS A 331 -9.86 -11.71 -21.84
CA LYS A 331 -9.59 -12.39 -23.12
C LYS A 331 -8.50 -13.46 -23.03
N TYR A 332 -7.64 -13.39 -22.01
CA TYR A 332 -6.61 -14.39 -21.75
C TYR A 332 -7.06 -15.47 -20.76
N ASP A 333 -8.36 -15.53 -20.42
CA ASP A 333 -8.88 -16.39 -19.36
C ASP A 333 -8.14 -16.19 -18.03
N HIS A 334 -7.78 -14.93 -17.74
CA HIS A 334 -7.15 -14.48 -16.51
C HIS A 334 -8.05 -13.50 -15.79
N TYR A 335 -8.27 -13.74 -14.49
CA TYR A 335 -9.16 -12.97 -13.63
C TYR A 335 -8.34 -12.42 -12.45
N PRO A 336 -7.83 -11.19 -12.55
CA PRO A 336 -6.82 -10.66 -11.61
C PRO A 336 -7.30 -10.56 -10.17
N ASN A 337 -8.60 -10.38 -9.94
CA ASN A 337 -9.17 -10.27 -8.60
C ASN A 337 -9.80 -11.58 -8.10
N ALA A 338 -9.69 -12.69 -8.86
CA ALA A 338 -10.29 -13.96 -8.46
C ALA A 338 -9.81 -14.42 -7.06
N PRO A 339 -10.71 -15.02 -6.28
CA PRO A 339 -12.10 -15.39 -6.59
C PRO A 339 -13.13 -14.27 -6.34
N PHE A 340 -12.72 -13.06 -6.05
CA PHE A 340 -13.55 -11.97 -5.58
C PHE A 340 -14.26 -11.22 -6.70
N LYS A 341 -15.46 -10.72 -6.41
CA LYS A 341 -16.26 -9.86 -7.28
C LYS A 341 -15.70 -8.43 -7.29
N GLY A 342 -15.80 -7.75 -8.42
CA GLY A 342 -15.42 -6.34 -8.57
C GLY A 342 -13.95 -6.12 -8.90
N MET A 343 -13.57 -4.85 -8.88
CA MET A 343 -12.25 -4.38 -9.31
C MET A 343 -11.88 -3.08 -8.58
N LYS A 344 -10.69 -2.55 -8.84
CA LYS A 344 -10.28 -1.18 -8.44
C LYS A 344 -11.46 -0.21 -8.47
N THR A 345 -11.59 0.63 -7.48
CA THR A 345 -12.66 1.58 -7.17
C THR A 345 -13.93 1.00 -6.56
N ASP A 346 -14.22 -0.29 -6.72
CA ASP A 346 -15.44 -0.93 -6.19
C ASP A 346 -15.38 -1.19 -4.68
N LEU A 347 -16.55 -1.29 -4.06
CA LEU A 347 -16.71 -1.72 -2.67
C LEU A 347 -16.82 -3.25 -2.52
N TRP A 348 -16.99 -3.96 -3.61
CA TRP A 348 -16.88 -5.41 -3.61
C TRP A 348 -15.45 -5.84 -3.31
N GLU A 349 -15.27 -7.07 -2.82
CA GLU A 349 -13.98 -7.57 -2.35
C GLU A 349 -12.86 -7.36 -3.38
N GLY A 350 -13.12 -7.59 -4.68
CA GLY A 350 -12.11 -7.40 -5.73
C GLY A 350 -11.53 -5.98 -5.84
N GLY A 351 -12.14 -4.99 -5.19
CA GLY A 351 -11.58 -3.63 -5.15
C GLY A 351 -10.54 -3.41 -4.06
N HIS A 352 -10.61 -4.16 -2.96
CA HIS A 352 -9.80 -3.87 -1.78
C HIS A 352 -9.25 -5.10 -1.04
N HIS A 353 -9.65 -6.31 -1.39
CA HIS A 353 -9.07 -7.54 -0.88
C HIS A 353 -7.79 -7.86 -1.67
N VAL A 354 -6.66 -7.80 -1.02
CA VAL A 354 -5.33 -7.81 -1.66
C VAL A 354 -4.41 -8.86 -1.05
N PRO A 355 -3.37 -9.32 -1.76
CA PRO A 355 -2.36 -10.17 -1.17
C PRO A 355 -1.68 -9.48 0.01
N PHE A 356 -1.37 -10.23 1.06
CA PHE A 356 -0.55 -9.74 2.17
C PHE A 356 0.32 -10.88 2.70
N ILE A 357 1.62 -10.74 2.51
CA ILE A 357 2.63 -11.75 2.81
C ILE A 357 3.69 -11.14 3.72
N VAL A 358 4.07 -11.83 4.79
CA VAL A 358 5.13 -11.37 5.72
C VAL A 358 6.13 -12.48 5.93
N SER A 359 7.39 -12.22 5.63
CA SER A 359 8.52 -13.10 5.96
C SER A 359 9.41 -12.43 7.01
N TRP A 360 9.69 -13.17 8.06
CA TRP A 360 10.67 -12.81 9.10
C TRP A 360 11.37 -14.08 9.58
N PRO A 361 12.47 -14.48 8.93
CA PRO A 361 13.17 -15.71 9.26
C PRO A 361 13.53 -15.80 10.75
N GLY A 362 13.34 -16.98 11.33
CA GLY A 362 13.61 -17.23 12.76
C GLY A 362 12.59 -16.65 13.74
N LYS A 363 11.57 -15.92 13.27
CA LYS A 363 10.50 -15.35 14.09
C LYS A 363 9.12 -15.79 13.64
N ILE A 364 8.84 -15.76 12.36
CA ILE A 364 7.58 -16.21 11.76
C ILE A 364 7.80 -17.62 11.24
N LYS A 365 6.90 -18.54 11.58
CA LYS A 365 6.92 -19.92 11.06
C LYS A 365 6.59 -19.88 9.57
N SER A 366 7.46 -20.51 8.77
CA SER A 366 7.27 -20.60 7.31
C SER A 366 6.00 -21.37 6.94
N ASN A 367 5.46 -21.07 5.78
CA ASN A 367 4.30 -21.72 5.17
C ASN A 367 3.08 -21.77 6.11
N THR A 368 2.80 -20.64 6.78
CA THR A 368 1.62 -20.49 7.64
C THR A 368 0.62 -19.51 7.04
N ILE A 369 -0.65 -19.70 7.39
CA ILE A 369 -1.77 -18.91 6.90
C ILE A 369 -2.50 -18.34 8.11
N SER A 370 -2.88 -17.06 8.01
CA SER A 370 -3.83 -16.40 8.90
C SER A 370 -5.10 -16.06 8.14
N THR A 371 -6.25 -16.36 8.74
CA THR A 371 -7.58 -16.03 8.23
C THR A 371 -8.21 -14.84 8.94
N GLU A 372 -7.45 -14.18 9.81
CA GLU A 372 -7.92 -12.99 10.52
C GLU A 372 -8.06 -11.80 9.57
N THR A 373 -9.14 -11.07 9.71
CA THR A 373 -9.38 -9.85 8.92
C THR A 373 -8.41 -8.75 9.35
N ILE A 374 -7.53 -8.33 8.47
CA ILE A 374 -6.55 -7.26 8.69
C ILE A 374 -6.73 -6.10 7.71
N CYS A 375 -6.18 -4.94 8.05
CA CYS A 375 -6.21 -3.76 7.19
C CYS A 375 -4.82 -3.12 7.10
N HIS A 376 -4.48 -2.54 5.97
CA HIS A 376 -3.18 -1.86 5.76
C HIS A 376 -2.91 -0.74 6.78
N SER A 377 -3.95 -0.10 7.31
CA SER A 377 -3.80 0.88 8.39
C SER A 377 -3.10 0.31 9.64
N ASP A 378 -3.04 -1.03 9.77
CA ASP A 378 -2.46 -1.73 10.92
C ASP A 378 -0.93 -1.75 10.92
N LEU A 379 -0.30 -1.37 9.80
CA LEU A 379 1.16 -1.42 9.66
C LEU A 379 1.87 -0.54 10.69
N LEU A 380 1.38 0.69 10.93
CA LEU A 380 2.03 1.63 11.85
C LEU A 380 2.04 1.09 13.30
N ALA A 381 0.89 0.59 13.80
CA ALA A 381 0.81 0.00 15.14
C ALA A 381 1.66 -1.27 15.26
N THR A 382 1.70 -2.08 14.20
CA THR A 382 2.53 -3.29 14.15
C THR A 382 4.02 -2.95 14.26
N CYS A 383 4.48 -1.97 13.50
CA CYS A 383 5.88 -1.52 13.57
C CYS A 383 6.21 -0.87 14.92
N ALA A 384 5.26 -0.12 15.50
CA ALA A 384 5.43 0.46 16.84
C ALA A 384 5.64 -0.62 17.92
N ASP A 385 4.87 -1.69 17.86
CA ASP A 385 5.03 -2.83 18.78
C ASP A 385 6.34 -3.61 18.55
N ILE A 386 6.72 -3.83 17.27
CA ILE A 386 8.02 -4.44 16.93
C ILE A 386 9.18 -3.63 17.53
N LEU A 387 9.09 -2.30 17.46
CA LEU A 387 10.08 -1.38 17.96
C LEU A 387 9.93 -1.10 19.46
N LYS A 388 8.85 -1.58 20.10
CA LYS A 388 8.49 -1.30 21.50
C LYS A 388 8.43 0.21 21.78
N THR A 389 7.91 0.95 20.81
CA THR A 389 7.83 2.43 20.88
C THR A 389 6.37 2.86 20.91
N PRO A 390 5.96 3.64 21.92
CA PRO A 390 4.58 4.10 21.99
C PRO A 390 4.25 5.08 20.86
N ILE A 391 3.05 4.94 20.28
CA ILE A 391 2.52 5.90 19.33
C ILE A 391 2.03 7.14 20.10
N PRO A 392 2.29 8.36 19.61
CA PRO A 392 1.78 9.58 20.24
C PRO A 392 0.26 9.56 20.38
N LEU A 393 -0.25 10.19 21.44
CA LEU A 393 -1.69 10.25 21.71
C LEU A 393 -2.44 10.89 20.54
N LYS A 394 -3.55 10.31 20.13
CA LYS A 394 -4.41 10.73 19.00
C LYS A 394 -3.78 10.54 17.62
N GLU A 395 -2.73 9.74 17.50
CA GLU A 395 -2.16 9.34 16.24
C GLU A 395 -2.45 7.85 15.96
N ALA A 396 -2.38 7.43 14.70
CA ALA A 396 -2.68 6.06 14.24
C ALA A 396 -4.05 5.55 14.74
N GLU A 397 -5.05 6.39 14.65
CA GLU A 397 -6.37 6.25 15.28
C GLU A 397 -7.16 5.05 14.77
N ASP A 398 -6.79 4.50 13.60
CA ASP A 398 -7.44 3.36 12.94
C ASP A 398 -6.47 2.17 12.78
N SER A 399 -5.37 2.13 13.53
CA SER A 399 -4.29 1.13 13.41
C SER A 399 -4.28 0.16 14.58
N TYR A 400 -4.26 -1.14 14.31
CA TYR A 400 -4.23 -2.25 15.27
C TYR A 400 -3.01 -3.12 15.01
N SER A 401 -2.28 -3.52 16.05
CA SER A 401 -1.05 -4.28 15.85
C SER A 401 -1.30 -5.72 15.43
N LEU A 402 -0.63 -6.15 14.36
CA LEU A 402 -0.63 -7.53 13.87
C LEU A 402 0.42 -8.41 14.57
N LEU A 403 1.23 -7.88 15.49
CA LEU A 403 2.39 -8.58 16.03
C LEU A 403 2.03 -9.92 16.66
N SER A 404 0.90 -10.03 17.36
CA SER A 404 0.43 -11.28 17.96
C SER A 404 0.08 -12.34 16.90
N LEU A 405 -0.44 -11.92 15.74
CA LEU A 405 -0.74 -12.82 14.61
C LEU A 405 0.54 -13.27 13.90
N LEU A 406 1.56 -12.40 13.85
CA LEU A 406 2.83 -12.70 13.20
C LEU A 406 3.66 -13.72 13.99
N LEU A 407 3.68 -13.63 15.31
CA LEU A 407 4.56 -14.42 16.18
C LEU A 407 3.91 -15.68 16.77
N ASP A 408 2.76 -16.12 16.28
CA ASP A 408 2.00 -17.28 16.78
C ASP A 408 1.82 -17.26 18.31
N GLY A 409 1.75 -16.05 18.89
CA GLY A 409 1.48 -15.82 20.31
C GLY A 409 0.01 -16.08 20.67
N LYS A 410 -0.35 -15.84 21.94
CA LYS A 410 -1.78 -15.74 22.28
C LYS A 410 -2.38 -14.69 21.37
N ASN A 411 -3.44 -15.06 20.63
CA ASN A 411 -4.11 -14.14 19.72
C ASN A 411 -4.81 -13.05 20.54
N ASN A 412 -4.14 -11.91 20.71
CA ASN A 412 -4.68 -10.70 21.34
C ASN A 412 -5.07 -9.66 20.29
N TYR A 413 -5.16 -10.07 19.02
CA TYR A 413 -5.59 -9.18 17.95
C TYR A 413 -7.11 -8.99 18.02
N GLU A 414 -7.52 -7.78 18.32
CA GLU A 414 -8.92 -7.39 18.40
C GLU A 414 -9.16 -6.18 17.50
N ARG A 415 -9.49 -6.46 16.24
CA ARG A 415 -9.99 -5.43 15.34
C ARG A 415 -11.52 -5.50 15.32
N PRO A 416 -12.20 -4.45 15.79
CA PRO A 416 -13.66 -4.49 15.95
C PRO A 416 -14.40 -4.53 14.62
N TYR A 417 -13.86 -3.88 13.58
CA TYR A 417 -14.39 -3.81 12.23
C TYR A 417 -13.38 -3.18 11.27
N THR A 418 -13.59 -3.37 9.96
CA THR A 418 -12.89 -2.63 8.90
C THR A 418 -13.89 -1.73 8.17
N ILE A 419 -13.39 -0.59 7.68
CA ILE A 419 -14.15 0.33 6.85
C ILE A 419 -13.40 0.51 5.55
N HIS A 420 -14.13 0.39 4.44
CA HIS A 420 -13.60 0.59 3.10
C HIS A 420 -14.36 1.72 2.42
N HIS A 421 -13.68 2.50 1.60
CA HIS A 421 -14.37 3.47 0.79
C HIS A 421 -13.98 3.35 -0.68
N SER A 422 -14.96 3.63 -1.54
CA SER A 422 -14.85 3.50 -2.98
C SER A 422 -14.24 4.72 -3.64
N GLY A 423 -14.01 4.62 -4.95
CA GLY A 423 -13.57 5.73 -5.80
C GLY A 423 -14.52 6.94 -5.77
N THR A 424 -15.80 6.72 -5.54
CA THR A 424 -16.81 7.80 -5.46
C THR A 424 -17.05 8.30 -4.03
N GLY A 425 -16.38 7.73 -3.02
CA GLY A 425 -16.51 8.12 -1.61
C GLY A 425 -17.66 7.48 -0.87
N ILE A 426 -18.23 6.38 -1.39
CA ILE A 426 -19.23 5.56 -0.71
C ILE A 426 -18.51 4.58 0.21
N PHE A 427 -19.17 4.12 1.27
CA PHE A 427 -18.57 3.30 2.31
C PHE A 427 -19.09 1.86 2.32
N ALA A 428 -18.24 0.94 2.73
CA ALA A 428 -18.59 -0.36 3.25
C ALA A 428 -18.01 -0.54 4.65
N ILE A 429 -18.69 -1.33 5.48
CA ILE A 429 -18.19 -1.76 6.80
C ILE A 429 -18.25 -3.27 6.90
N ARG A 430 -17.19 -3.89 7.45
CA ARG A 430 -17.16 -5.31 7.77
C ARG A 430 -16.90 -5.51 9.26
N GLN A 431 -17.77 -6.30 9.91
CA GLN A 431 -17.61 -6.74 11.29
C GLN A 431 -17.75 -8.27 11.35
N GLY A 432 -16.65 -8.94 11.66
CA GLY A 432 -16.59 -10.40 11.59
C GLY A 432 -17.01 -10.92 10.21
N ASP A 433 -18.01 -11.81 10.19
CA ASP A 433 -18.49 -12.42 8.94
C ASP A 433 -19.42 -11.51 8.12
N TRP A 434 -19.85 -10.36 8.64
CA TRP A 434 -20.86 -9.52 7.99
C TRP A 434 -20.27 -8.27 7.33
N LYS A 435 -20.63 -8.05 6.07
CA LYS A 435 -20.26 -6.86 5.30
C LYS A 435 -21.49 -6.13 4.81
N LEU A 436 -21.57 -4.82 5.12
CA LEU A 436 -22.61 -3.92 4.64
C LEU A 436 -22.01 -2.90 3.68
N ILE A 437 -22.56 -2.81 2.47
CA ILE A 437 -22.21 -1.83 1.45
C ILE A 437 -23.32 -0.78 1.37
N MET A 438 -22.95 0.49 1.48
CA MET A 438 -23.87 1.63 1.58
C MET A 438 -24.43 2.11 0.23
N THR A 439 -24.54 1.21 -0.73
CA THR A 439 -25.17 1.43 -2.04
C THR A 439 -25.69 0.10 -2.59
N GLY A 440 -26.62 0.17 -3.52
CA GLY A 440 -27.13 -1.02 -4.22
C GLY A 440 -26.26 -1.50 -5.38
N ASN A 441 -25.19 -0.77 -5.74
CA ASN A 441 -24.26 -1.10 -6.84
C ASN A 441 -22.83 -1.24 -6.33
N SER A 442 -21.84 -1.31 -7.22
CA SER A 442 -20.41 -1.44 -6.84
C SER A 442 -19.88 -0.28 -6.00
N GLY A 443 -20.53 0.90 -6.06
CA GLY A 443 -20.00 2.13 -5.48
C GLY A 443 -18.75 2.68 -6.18
N GLY A 444 -18.23 1.97 -7.19
CA GLY A 444 -17.07 2.36 -7.96
C GLY A 444 -17.35 3.43 -9.02
N GLY A 445 -16.35 3.73 -9.84
CA GLY A 445 -16.47 4.76 -10.88
C GLY A 445 -15.85 4.39 -12.22
N LEU A 446 -15.10 3.26 -12.30
CA LEU A 446 -14.44 2.84 -13.55
C LEU A 446 -15.45 2.23 -14.54
N ILE A 447 -16.33 1.37 -14.05
CA ILE A 447 -17.42 0.81 -14.86
C ILE A 447 -18.75 1.18 -14.20
N PRO A 448 -19.68 1.80 -14.94
CA PRO A 448 -21.02 2.03 -14.43
C PRO A 448 -21.70 0.71 -14.07
N SER A 449 -22.16 0.56 -12.85
CA SER A 449 -22.87 -0.62 -12.38
C SER A 449 -24.29 -0.25 -11.95
N LYS A 450 -25.26 -1.16 -12.23
CA LYS A 450 -26.64 -1.00 -11.80
C LYS A 450 -26.79 -1.50 -10.37
N ALA A 451 -27.82 -1.01 -9.67
CA ALA A 451 -28.21 -1.58 -8.38
C ALA A 451 -28.61 -3.04 -8.53
N GLU A 452 -28.22 -3.85 -7.55
CA GLU A 452 -28.66 -5.25 -7.47
C GLU A 452 -30.16 -5.34 -7.33
N LEU A 453 -30.72 -6.42 -7.85
CA LEU A 453 -32.16 -6.68 -7.82
C LEU A 453 -32.44 -7.84 -6.86
N ILE A 454 -33.38 -7.63 -5.92
CA ILE A 454 -33.98 -8.71 -5.14
C ILE A 454 -35.45 -8.82 -5.58
N ASN A 455 -35.84 -9.99 -6.08
CA ASN A 455 -37.19 -10.22 -6.64
C ASN A 455 -37.53 -9.19 -7.75
N GLY A 456 -36.57 -8.77 -8.55
CA GLY A 456 -36.76 -7.78 -9.61
C GLY A 456 -36.83 -6.32 -9.17
N VAL A 457 -36.64 -6.03 -7.88
CA VAL A 457 -36.69 -4.67 -7.33
C VAL A 457 -35.26 -4.20 -6.98
N PRO A 458 -34.84 -3.02 -7.45
CA PRO A 458 -33.55 -2.44 -7.06
C PRO A 458 -33.46 -2.20 -5.56
N VAL A 459 -32.38 -2.64 -4.93
CA VAL A 459 -32.15 -2.43 -3.50
C VAL A 459 -31.16 -1.28 -3.26
N PRO A 460 -31.35 -0.51 -2.17
CA PRO A 460 -30.50 0.65 -1.89
C PRO A 460 -29.16 0.28 -1.24
N LEU A 461 -29.07 -0.91 -0.63
CA LEU A 461 -27.90 -1.39 0.13
C LEU A 461 -27.64 -2.86 -0.18
N GLN A 462 -26.44 -3.33 0.19
CA GLN A 462 -26.07 -4.73 0.05
C GLN A 462 -25.53 -5.25 1.39
N LEU A 463 -25.98 -6.45 1.79
CA LEU A 463 -25.50 -7.15 2.98
C LEU A 463 -25.04 -8.55 2.59
N TYR A 464 -23.82 -8.92 2.97
CA TYR A 464 -23.25 -10.23 2.68
C TYR A 464 -22.74 -10.91 3.95
N ASN A 465 -22.78 -12.26 3.96
CA ASN A 465 -22.11 -13.07 4.95
C ASN A 465 -20.84 -13.63 4.34
N MET A 466 -19.71 -13.00 4.61
CA MET A 466 -18.40 -13.29 4.00
C MET A 466 -17.85 -14.67 4.34
N LYS A 467 -18.33 -15.32 5.42
CA LYS A 467 -17.94 -16.69 5.76
C LYS A 467 -18.44 -17.71 4.73
N ASN A 468 -19.63 -17.49 4.18
CA ASN A 468 -20.31 -18.42 3.29
C ASN A 468 -20.42 -17.91 1.85
N ASP A 469 -20.09 -16.65 1.60
CA ASP A 469 -20.27 -15.96 0.32
C ASP A 469 -19.17 -14.93 0.07
N LEU A 470 -17.94 -15.44 -0.15
CA LEU A 470 -16.77 -14.60 -0.47
C LEU A 470 -16.89 -13.89 -1.84
N GLN A 471 -17.79 -14.38 -2.70
CA GLN A 471 -18.03 -13.82 -4.03
C GLN A 471 -19.10 -12.75 -4.05
N GLU A 472 -19.72 -12.45 -2.89
CA GLU A 472 -20.77 -11.44 -2.78
C GLU A 472 -21.91 -11.65 -3.79
N ALA A 473 -22.34 -12.93 -3.94
CA ALA A 473 -23.34 -13.35 -4.90
C ALA A 473 -24.78 -13.23 -4.36
N ASN A 474 -24.95 -13.33 -3.03
CA ASN A 474 -26.26 -13.43 -2.39
C ASN A 474 -26.50 -12.24 -1.46
N ASN A 475 -27.16 -11.21 -1.95
CA ASN A 475 -27.49 -10.02 -1.15
C ASN A 475 -28.59 -10.33 -0.14
N LEU A 476 -28.24 -10.30 1.14
CA LEU A 476 -29.10 -10.61 2.29
C LEU A 476 -29.80 -9.38 2.90
N TYR A 477 -29.78 -8.24 2.22
CA TYR A 477 -30.29 -6.96 2.72
C TYR A 477 -31.73 -7.04 3.25
N LEU A 478 -32.62 -7.73 2.54
CA LEU A 478 -34.01 -7.89 2.96
C LEU A 478 -34.22 -9.00 3.99
N VAL A 479 -33.25 -9.91 4.13
CA VAL A 479 -33.37 -11.09 5.02
C VAL A 479 -32.98 -10.73 6.46
N TYR A 480 -32.00 -9.85 6.65
CA TYR A 480 -31.45 -9.50 7.96
C TYR A 480 -31.48 -7.98 8.23
N PRO A 481 -32.68 -7.36 8.35
CA PRO A 481 -32.81 -5.91 8.51
C PRO A 481 -32.18 -5.38 9.81
N GLU A 482 -32.19 -6.18 10.89
CA GLU A 482 -31.57 -5.77 12.16
C GLU A 482 -30.03 -5.75 12.04
N LYS A 483 -29.41 -6.67 11.29
CA LYS A 483 -27.97 -6.64 11.02
C LYS A 483 -27.59 -5.44 10.16
N VAL A 484 -28.41 -5.07 9.17
CA VAL A 484 -28.22 -3.84 8.38
C VAL A 484 -28.23 -2.61 9.28
N LYS A 485 -29.21 -2.52 10.19
CA LYS A 485 -29.34 -1.41 11.15
C LYS A 485 -28.14 -1.32 12.10
N GLU A 486 -27.70 -2.47 12.63
CA GLU A 486 -26.51 -2.58 13.50
C GLU A 486 -25.26 -2.04 12.81
N LEU A 487 -24.91 -2.57 11.64
CA LEU A 487 -23.71 -2.18 10.90
C LEU A 487 -23.76 -0.74 10.40
N LYS A 488 -24.93 -0.26 9.98
CA LYS A 488 -25.14 1.13 9.61
C LYS A 488 -24.89 2.08 10.78
N ASN A 489 -25.40 1.76 11.98
CA ASN A 489 -25.17 2.56 13.18
C ASN A 489 -23.67 2.54 13.57
N LEU A 490 -23.01 1.37 13.50
CA LEU A 490 -21.61 1.24 13.78
C LEU A 490 -20.75 2.09 12.82
N LEU A 491 -21.07 2.08 11.52
CA LEU A 491 -20.41 2.94 10.53
C LEU A 491 -20.61 4.42 10.84
N LEU A 492 -21.82 4.84 11.21
CA LEU A 492 -22.09 6.23 11.58
C LEU A 492 -21.32 6.65 12.83
N GLN A 493 -21.24 5.80 13.85
CA GLN A 493 -20.42 6.04 15.04
C GLN A 493 -18.95 6.17 14.68
N ALA A 494 -18.39 5.27 13.85
CA ALA A 494 -17.01 5.33 13.40
C ALA A 494 -16.69 6.60 12.61
N LYS A 495 -17.60 7.05 11.76
CA LYS A 495 -17.44 8.30 10.99
C LYS A 495 -17.48 9.56 11.87
N ASN A 496 -18.24 9.55 12.94
CA ASN A 496 -18.37 10.67 13.87
C ASN A 496 -17.32 10.65 14.98
N SER A 497 -16.59 9.53 15.14
CA SER A 497 -15.49 9.41 16.11
C SER A 497 -14.16 9.92 15.54
N ASN A 498 -13.25 10.27 16.44
CA ASN A 498 -11.89 10.66 16.06
C ASN A 498 -10.97 9.48 15.67
N GLY A 499 -11.50 8.26 15.62
CA GLY A 499 -10.77 7.05 15.25
C GLY A 499 -11.54 5.79 15.66
N THR A 500 -11.26 4.65 15.01
CA THR A 500 -11.94 3.38 15.34
C THR A 500 -11.58 2.87 16.73
N LYS A 501 -10.38 3.17 17.22
CA LYS A 501 -9.93 2.87 18.59
C LYS A 501 -10.78 3.55 19.67
N TYR A 502 -11.41 4.68 19.36
CA TYR A 502 -12.17 5.50 20.31
C TYR A 502 -13.69 5.35 20.19
N SER A 503 -14.14 4.55 19.19
CA SER A 503 -15.58 4.37 18.91
C SER A 503 -16.24 3.26 19.72
N ILE A 504 -15.46 2.42 20.42
CA ILE A 504 -15.96 1.34 21.27
C ILE A 504 -15.96 1.84 22.71
N PRO A 505 -17.11 1.79 23.44
CA PRO A 505 -17.09 1.95 24.88
C PRO A 505 -16.19 0.86 25.46
N HIS A 506 -15.11 1.24 26.15
CA HIS A 506 -14.34 0.28 26.94
C HIS A 506 -15.30 -0.41 27.90
N LYS A 507 -15.51 -1.70 27.73
CA LYS A 507 -16.11 -2.53 28.80
C LYS A 507 -15.10 -2.55 29.92
N TYR A 508 -15.34 -1.74 30.95
CA TYR A 508 -14.64 -1.83 32.22
C TYR A 508 -15.02 -3.11 32.95
#